data_7db027953cbbae0e5d9d9816e779fae2
#
_entry.id   7db027953cbbae0e5d9d9816e779fae2
#
_cell.length_a   1.000
_cell.length_b   1.000
_cell.length_c   1.000
_cell.angle_alpha   90.00
_cell.angle_beta   90.00
_cell.angle_gamma   90.00
#
_symmetry.space_group_name_H-M   'P 1'
#
loop_
_entity.id
_entity.type
_entity.pdbx_description
1 polymer ?
#
loop_
_entity_poly.entity_id
_entity_poly.type
_entity_poly.pdbx_seq_one_letter_code
_entity_poly.pdbx_strand_id
1 'polypeptide(L)'
;MEDSSAVPLDAETKVAERPADHEAELRLWLRLLTCTRLIEDEVRSRLRDGFDVTLPRFDLMAQLDKAPNGMTLGELSQRMMVSNGNVTGLVERLAQQGLIERRPSPSDR
;
A
#
# COMPACT_ATOMS: atom_id res chain seq x y z
N MET A 1 -10.42 -29.03 14.13
CA MET A 1 -10.29 -28.77 12.71
C MET A 1 -9.35 -27.60 12.45
N GLU A 2 -8.45 -27.79 11.58
CA GLU A 2 -7.45 -26.79 11.30
C GLU A 2 -8.00 -25.67 10.45
N ASP A 3 -7.76 -24.46 10.86
CA ASP A 3 -8.16 -23.32 10.05
C ASP A 3 -7.01 -22.88 9.18
N SER A 4 -7.11 -23.14 7.88
CA SER A 4 -6.04 -22.81 6.96
C SER A 4 -5.80 -21.30 6.84
N SER A 5 -6.80 -20.48 7.18
CA SER A 5 -6.62 -19.04 7.14
C SER A 5 -5.69 -18.54 8.23
N ALA A 6 -5.45 -19.34 9.25
CA ALA A 6 -4.52 -18.98 10.32
C ALA A 6 -3.07 -19.20 9.91
N VAL A 7 -2.81 -19.88 8.81
CA VAL A 7 -1.44 -20.13 8.36
C VAL A 7 -0.88 -18.87 7.72
N PRO A 8 0.22 -18.34 8.26
CA PRO A 8 0.79 -17.12 7.67
C PRO A 8 1.42 -17.39 6.31
N LEU A 9 1.35 -16.41 5.45
CA LEU A 9 2.04 -16.45 4.17
C LEU A 9 3.44 -15.89 4.35
N ASP A 10 4.25 -16.68 4.98
CA ASP A 10 5.60 -16.30 5.35
C ASP A 10 6.58 -16.97 4.40
N ALA A 11 7.35 -16.17 3.69
CA ALA A 11 8.31 -16.68 2.72
C ALA A 11 9.34 -17.60 3.36
N GLU A 12 9.80 -17.25 4.55
CA GLU A 12 10.78 -18.07 5.25
C GLU A 12 10.21 -19.43 5.64
N THR A 13 8.99 -19.44 6.11
CA THR A 13 8.32 -20.69 6.47
C THR A 13 8.14 -21.57 5.24
N LYS A 14 7.71 -20.98 4.14
CA LYS A 14 7.53 -21.70 2.89
C LYS A 14 8.83 -22.32 2.41
N VAL A 15 9.90 -21.56 2.47
CA VAL A 15 11.21 -22.05 2.05
C VAL A 15 11.66 -23.21 2.92
N ALA A 16 11.46 -23.11 4.24
CA ALA A 16 11.85 -24.16 5.16
C ALA A 16 11.03 -25.43 4.96
N GLU A 17 9.75 -25.31 4.66
CA GLU A 17 8.87 -26.46 4.48
C GLU A 17 9.10 -27.21 3.18
N ARG A 18 9.45 -26.47 2.13
CA ARG A 18 9.58 -27.06 0.78
C ARG A 18 10.84 -26.61 0.09
N PRO A 19 11.99 -27.05 0.55
CA PRO A 19 13.24 -26.63 -0.09
C PRO A 19 13.32 -26.92 -1.59
N ALA A 20 12.69 -28.01 -2.03
CA ALA A 20 12.74 -28.41 -3.43
C ALA A 20 11.93 -27.49 -4.35
N ASP A 21 11.00 -26.73 -3.77
CA ASP A 21 10.11 -25.85 -4.56
C ASP A 21 10.57 -24.39 -4.62
N HIS A 22 11.75 -24.10 -4.07
CA HIS A 22 12.25 -22.72 -4.01
C HIS A 22 12.35 -22.06 -5.38
N GLU A 23 12.87 -22.80 -6.35
CA GLU A 23 13.04 -22.22 -7.69
C GLU A 23 11.71 -21.83 -8.32
N ALA A 24 10.72 -22.69 -8.20
CA ALA A 24 9.40 -22.42 -8.76
C ALA A 24 8.74 -21.24 -8.06
N GLU A 25 8.85 -21.20 -6.74
CA GLU A 25 8.26 -20.11 -5.95
C GLU A 25 8.94 -18.78 -6.25
N LEU A 26 10.28 -18.79 -6.36
CA LEU A 26 11.02 -17.57 -6.70
C LEU A 26 10.68 -17.10 -8.11
N ARG A 27 10.54 -18.03 -9.04
CA ARG A 27 10.19 -17.68 -10.41
C ARG A 27 8.81 -17.04 -10.47
N LEU A 28 7.87 -17.61 -9.77
CA LEU A 28 6.52 -17.05 -9.69
C LEU A 28 6.54 -15.66 -9.08
N TRP A 29 7.27 -15.50 -7.96
CA TRP A 29 7.38 -14.22 -7.30
C TRP A 29 7.98 -13.16 -8.22
N LEU A 30 9.04 -13.50 -8.93
CA LEU A 30 9.66 -12.55 -9.85
C LEU A 30 8.73 -12.15 -10.99
N ARG A 31 7.95 -13.09 -11.48
CA ARG A 31 6.97 -12.80 -12.53
C ARG A 31 5.86 -11.89 -12.03
N LEU A 32 5.36 -12.18 -10.83
CA LEU A 32 4.35 -11.32 -10.21
C LEU A 32 4.89 -9.91 -9.97
N LEU A 33 6.12 -9.83 -9.49
CA LEU A 33 6.77 -8.54 -9.26
C LEU A 33 6.92 -7.76 -10.57
N THR A 34 7.35 -8.44 -11.62
CA THR A 34 7.50 -7.81 -12.94
C THR A 34 6.16 -7.30 -13.45
N CYS A 35 5.14 -8.13 -13.38
CA CYS A 35 3.79 -7.73 -13.81
C CYS A 35 3.29 -6.54 -12.99
N THR A 36 3.49 -6.59 -11.68
CA THR A 36 3.07 -5.50 -10.81
C THR A 36 3.75 -4.19 -11.19
N ARG A 37 5.05 -4.24 -11.44
CA ARG A 37 5.79 -3.04 -11.84
C ARG A 37 5.32 -2.48 -13.18
N LEU A 38 5.03 -3.35 -14.13
CA LEU A 38 4.52 -2.91 -15.42
C LEU A 38 3.18 -2.22 -15.27
N ILE A 39 2.30 -2.78 -14.45
CA ILE A 39 0.99 -2.19 -14.19
C ILE A 39 1.15 -0.85 -13.46
N GLU A 40 2.01 -0.80 -12.46
CA GLU A 40 2.25 0.44 -11.73
C GLU A 40 2.78 1.55 -12.64
N ASP A 41 3.72 1.21 -13.51
CA ASP A 41 4.28 2.19 -14.44
C ASP A 41 3.21 2.76 -15.36
N GLU A 42 2.31 1.91 -15.83
CA GLU A 42 1.21 2.34 -16.67
C GLU A 42 0.25 3.23 -15.89
N VAL A 43 -0.08 2.85 -14.68
CA VAL A 43 -0.96 3.65 -13.81
C VAL A 43 -0.32 5.01 -13.53
N ARG A 44 0.96 5.02 -13.17
CA ARG A 44 1.67 6.28 -12.91
C ARG A 44 1.67 7.20 -14.12
N SER A 45 1.91 6.62 -15.28
CA SER A 45 1.92 7.38 -16.52
C SER A 45 0.57 8.01 -16.80
N ARG A 46 -0.49 7.23 -16.66
CA ARG A 46 -1.84 7.74 -16.91
C ARG A 46 -2.25 8.81 -15.90
N LEU A 47 -1.89 8.64 -14.64
CA LEU A 47 -2.19 9.64 -13.62
C LEU A 47 -1.46 10.95 -13.89
N ARG A 48 -0.17 10.85 -14.25
CA ARG A 48 0.62 12.03 -14.53
C ARG A 48 0.12 12.75 -15.78
N ASP A 49 -0.12 12.01 -16.85
CA ASP A 49 -0.48 12.62 -18.14
C ASP A 49 -1.92 13.11 -18.17
N GLY A 50 -2.83 12.41 -17.51
CA GLY A 50 -4.24 12.77 -17.53
C GLY A 50 -4.68 13.69 -16.42
N PHE A 51 -4.04 13.62 -15.26
CA PHE A 51 -4.51 14.33 -14.06
C PHE A 51 -3.41 15.09 -13.33
N ASP A 52 -2.18 14.94 -13.77
CA ASP A 52 -1.03 15.58 -13.12
C ASP A 52 -0.94 15.19 -11.62
N VAL A 53 -1.13 13.91 -11.34
CA VAL A 53 -1.14 13.38 -9.98
C VAL A 53 -0.16 12.22 -9.88
N THR A 54 0.57 12.14 -8.76
CA THR A 54 1.44 10.99 -8.51
C THR A 54 0.62 9.83 -7.94
N LEU A 55 1.12 8.61 -8.10
CA LEU A 55 0.42 7.44 -7.59
C LEU A 55 0.21 7.49 -6.08
N PRO A 56 1.21 7.84 -5.24
CA PRO A 56 0.98 7.93 -3.80
C PRO A 56 -0.10 8.93 -3.42
N ARG A 57 -0.15 10.08 -4.10
CA ARG A 57 -1.20 11.08 -3.81
C ARG A 57 -2.57 10.55 -4.18
N PHE A 58 -2.67 9.92 -5.33
CA PHE A 58 -3.93 9.32 -5.76
C PHE A 58 -4.38 8.24 -4.78
N ASP A 59 -3.44 7.35 -4.39
CA ASP A 59 -3.76 6.25 -3.48
C ASP A 59 -4.28 6.78 -2.14
N LEU A 60 -3.59 7.76 -1.56
CA LEU A 60 -4.00 8.34 -0.30
C LEU A 60 -5.40 8.93 -0.38
N MET A 61 -5.64 9.72 -1.43
CA MET A 61 -6.94 10.37 -1.59
C MET A 61 -8.04 9.35 -1.85
N ALA A 62 -7.73 8.28 -2.59
CA ALA A 62 -8.70 7.21 -2.84
C ALA A 62 -9.05 6.46 -1.55
N GLN A 63 -8.07 6.25 -0.67
CA GLN A 63 -8.34 5.61 0.63
C GLN A 63 -9.27 6.49 1.47
N LEU A 64 -9.02 7.78 1.49
CA LEU A 64 -9.87 8.70 2.25
C LEU A 64 -11.27 8.81 1.68
N ASP A 65 -11.41 8.73 0.38
CA ASP A 65 -12.70 8.78 -0.28
C ASP A 65 -13.63 7.65 0.19
N LYS A 66 -13.05 6.51 0.56
CA LYS A 66 -13.78 5.37 1.07
C LYS A 66 -14.05 5.43 2.55
N ALA A 67 -13.55 6.44 3.23
CA ALA A 67 -13.65 6.55 4.69
C ALA A 67 -14.27 7.89 5.05
N PRO A 68 -15.59 8.00 5.04
CA PRO A 68 -16.26 9.30 5.27
C PRO A 68 -15.96 9.91 6.64
N ASN A 69 -15.60 9.10 7.62
CA ASN A 69 -15.24 9.59 8.94
C ASN A 69 -13.73 9.83 9.10
N GLY A 70 -12.98 9.67 8.03
CA GLY A 70 -11.55 9.86 8.06
C GLY A 70 -10.80 8.63 8.49
N MET A 71 -9.48 8.76 8.52
CA MET A 71 -8.58 7.67 8.90
C MET A 71 -7.43 8.24 9.70
N THR A 72 -6.86 7.43 10.58
CA THR A 72 -5.63 7.79 11.27
C THR A 72 -4.44 7.61 10.35
N LEU A 73 -3.32 8.24 10.70
CA LEU A 73 -2.08 8.06 9.94
C LEU A 73 -1.64 6.61 9.93
N GLY A 74 -1.83 5.91 11.05
CA GLY A 74 -1.49 4.50 11.11
C GLY A 74 -2.31 3.64 10.16
N GLU A 75 -3.60 3.90 10.09
CA GLU A 75 -4.48 3.18 9.17
C GLU A 75 -4.08 3.43 7.72
N LEU A 76 -3.78 4.69 7.38
CA LEU A 76 -3.33 5.02 6.03
C LEU A 76 -2.03 4.31 5.69
N SER A 77 -1.08 4.31 6.62
CA SER A 77 0.20 3.64 6.43
C SER A 77 0.00 2.16 6.12
N GLN A 78 -0.87 1.49 6.88
CA GLN A 78 -1.13 0.08 6.66
C GLN A 78 -1.81 -0.17 5.32
N ARG A 79 -2.80 0.61 4.99
CA ARG A 79 -3.54 0.40 3.74
C ARG A 79 -2.73 0.72 2.51
N MET A 80 -1.89 1.73 2.59
CA MET A 80 -1.03 2.09 1.48
C MET A 80 0.24 1.26 1.43
N MET A 81 0.53 0.49 2.48
CA MET A 81 1.71 -0.35 2.57
C MET A 81 3.01 0.45 2.45
N VAL A 82 3.04 1.61 3.10
CA VAL A 82 4.20 2.48 3.14
C VAL A 82 4.51 2.87 4.58
N SER A 83 5.68 3.44 4.81
CA SER A 83 6.09 3.80 6.16
C SER A 83 5.30 4.99 6.71
N ASN A 84 5.22 5.07 8.04
CA ASN A 84 4.54 6.18 8.70
C ASN A 84 5.14 7.53 8.33
N GLY A 85 6.47 7.59 8.22
CA GLY A 85 7.14 8.83 7.85
C GLY A 85 6.73 9.31 6.46
N ASN A 86 6.65 8.41 5.51
CA ASN A 86 6.23 8.74 4.16
C ASN A 86 4.79 9.23 4.12
N VAL A 87 3.91 8.59 4.88
CA VAL A 87 2.51 9.02 4.97
C VAL A 87 2.40 10.40 5.59
N THR A 88 3.13 10.65 6.68
CA THR A 88 3.09 11.94 7.36
C THR A 88 3.48 13.07 6.42
N GLY A 89 4.59 12.90 5.68
CA GLY A 89 5.03 13.92 4.75
C GLY A 89 4.02 14.16 3.63
N LEU A 90 3.44 13.10 3.13
CA LEU A 90 2.44 13.20 2.06
C LEU A 90 1.17 13.90 2.56
N VAL A 91 0.71 13.54 3.76
CA VAL A 91 -0.46 14.16 4.37
C VAL A 91 -0.25 15.66 4.58
N GLU A 92 0.92 16.03 5.08
CA GLU A 92 1.23 17.44 5.27
C GLU A 92 1.18 18.22 3.97
N ARG A 93 1.76 17.67 2.92
CA ARG A 93 1.74 18.34 1.61
C ARG A 93 0.34 18.48 1.05
N LEU A 94 -0.47 17.43 1.14
CA LEU A 94 -1.84 17.47 0.64
C LEU A 94 -2.72 18.41 1.46
N ALA A 95 -2.52 18.45 2.77
CA ALA A 95 -3.26 19.38 3.63
C ALA A 95 -2.91 20.82 3.31
N GLN A 96 -1.63 21.11 3.07
CA GLN A 96 -1.20 22.46 2.67
C GLN A 96 -1.83 22.89 1.35
N GLN A 97 -2.07 21.95 0.46
CA GLN A 97 -2.70 22.21 -0.82
C GLN A 97 -4.23 22.30 -0.73
N GLY A 98 -4.78 22.07 0.44
CA GLY A 98 -6.21 22.14 0.65
C GLY A 98 -6.98 20.95 0.11
N LEU A 99 -6.31 19.87 -0.25
CA LEU A 99 -6.96 18.70 -0.81
C LEU A 99 -7.48 17.73 0.23
N ILE A 100 -6.90 17.76 1.42
CA ILE A 100 -7.37 16.97 2.56
C ILE A 100 -7.34 17.84 3.80
N GLU A 101 -8.00 17.37 4.86
CA GLU A 101 -8.04 18.05 6.12
C GLU A 101 -7.47 17.15 7.21
N ARG A 102 -6.62 17.72 8.05
CA ARG A 102 -6.05 16.99 9.16
C ARG A 102 -6.70 17.46 10.45
N ARG A 103 -7.28 16.54 11.21
CA ARG A 103 -7.95 16.83 12.46
C ARG A 103 -7.32 16.05 13.59
N PRO A 104 -7.28 16.65 14.80
CA PRO A 104 -6.85 15.88 15.97
C PRO A 104 -7.87 14.81 16.28
N SER A 105 -7.37 13.64 16.71
CA SER A 105 -8.23 12.54 17.11
C SER A 105 -8.31 12.49 18.63
N PRO A 106 -9.47 12.20 19.21
CA PRO A 106 -9.57 12.04 20.66
C PRO A 106 -8.69 10.94 21.21
N SER A 107 -8.45 9.90 20.42
CA SER A 107 -7.66 8.75 20.85
C SER A 107 -6.25 8.76 20.30
N ASP A 108 -5.92 9.65 19.39
CA ASP A 108 -4.64 9.69 18.69
C ASP A 108 -4.08 11.10 18.73
N ARG A 109 -2.90 11.24 19.25
CA ARG A 109 -2.30 12.57 19.42
C ARG A 109 -1.04 12.77 18.60
#